data_c52ea36b4cb531555a3d8f3d2c2134b4
#
_entry.id   c52ea36b4cb531555a3d8f3d2c2134b4
#
_cell.length_a   1.000
_cell.length_b   1.000
_cell.length_c   1.000
_cell.angle_alpha   90.00
_cell.angle_beta   90.00
_cell.angle_gamma   90.00
#
_symmetry.space_group_name_H-M   'P 1'
#
loop_
_entity.id
_entity.type
_entity.pdbx_description
1 polymer ?
#
loop_
_entity_poly.entity_id
_entity_poly.type
_entity_poly.pdbx_seq_one_letter_code
_entity_poly.pdbx_strand_id
1 'polypeptide(L)'
;MRFVENARVYNTETGILLKRNVTREDLGGGWTKWTTRSIYLRGKKGDYWMHVEKVVVDRDASIVDKQDYCYIVEEEYVRIFNKNTET
;
A
#
# COMPACT_ATOMS: atom_id res chain seq x y z
N MET A 1 -5.10 10.12 -0.56
CA MET A 1 -5.12 9.46 0.76
C MET A 1 -4.29 10.25 1.75
N ARG A 2 -4.83 10.52 2.90
CA ARG A 2 -4.21 11.31 3.95
C ARG A 2 -4.50 10.69 5.31
N PHE A 3 -3.49 10.61 6.19
CA PHE A 3 -3.70 10.18 7.57
C PHE A 3 -2.81 10.97 8.53
N VAL A 4 -3.18 10.99 9.80
CA VAL A 4 -2.46 11.72 10.83
C VAL A 4 -2.11 10.73 11.95
N GLU A 5 -0.84 10.71 12.34
CA GLU A 5 -0.36 9.91 13.46
C GLU A 5 0.81 10.62 14.13
N ASN A 6 0.86 10.61 15.46
CA ASN A 6 1.90 11.27 16.24
C ASN A 6 2.06 12.77 15.89
N ALA A 7 0.94 13.47 15.68
CA ALA A 7 0.90 14.88 15.29
C ALA A 7 1.56 15.17 13.93
N ARG A 8 1.77 14.16 13.09
CA ARG A 8 2.32 14.30 11.73
C ARG A 8 1.27 13.96 10.70
N VAL A 9 1.28 14.70 9.60
CA VAL A 9 0.36 14.48 8.47
C VAL A 9 1.10 13.71 7.38
N TYR A 10 0.46 12.64 6.91
CA TYR A 10 0.95 11.79 5.84
C TYR A 10 -0.04 11.84 4.68
N ASN A 11 0.44 12.17 3.49
CA ASN A 11 -0.43 12.40 2.33
C ASN A 11 0.23 11.82 1.08
N THR A 12 -0.50 10.99 0.32
CA THR A 12 0.01 10.40 -0.91
C THR A 12 0.31 11.44 -1.98
N GLU A 13 -0.37 12.61 -1.95
CA GLU A 13 -0.15 13.66 -2.92
C GLU A 13 1.16 14.41 -2.71
N THR A 14 1.64 14.48 -1.46
CA THR A 14 2.88 15.21 -1.12
C THR A 14 4.02 14.30 -0.75
N GLY A 15 3.75 13.01 -0.47
CA GLY A 15 4.76 12.03 -0.17
C GLY A 15 5.52 11.59 -1.41
N ILE A 16 6.75 11.15 -1.20
CA ILE A 16 7.58 10.61 -2.28
C ILE A 16 7.35 9.10 -2.36
N LEU A 17 6.78 8.63 -3.46
CA LEU A 17 6.58 7.19 -3.67
C LEU A 17 7.93 6.52 -3.94
N LEU A 18 8.32 5.59 -3.06
CA LEU A 18 9.57 4.86 -3.19
C LEU A 18 9.40 3.53 -3.92
N LYS A 19 8.36 2.79 -3.58
CA LYS A 19 8.13 1.46 -4.14
C LYS A 19 6.65 1.13 -4.10
N ARG A 20 6.17 0.47 -5.15
CA ARG A 20 4.80 -0.04 -5.21
C ARG A 20 4.83 -1.50 -5.63
N ASN A 21 4.07 -2.33 -4.93
CA ASN A 21 3.93 -3.75 -5.23
C ASN A 21 2.45 -4.08 -5.35
N VAL A 22 2.09 -4.79 -6.42
CA VAL A 22 0.72 -5.25 -6.65
C VAL A 22 0.72 -6.76 -6.66
N THR A 23 -0.13 -7.37 -5.83
CA THR A 23 -0.30 -8.81 -5.79
C THR A 23 -1.74 -9.19 -6.11
N ARG A 24 -1.91 -10.35 -6.72
CA ARG A 24 -3.20 -10.88 -7.10
C ARG A 24 -3.43 -12.21 -6.40
N GLU A 25 -4.63 -12.42 -5.89
CA GLU A 25 -5.03 -13.68 -5.26
C GLU A 25 -6.37 -14.11 -5.82
N ASP A 26 -6.46 -15.33 -6.33
CA ASP A 26 -7.71 -15.91 -6.78
C ASP A 26 -8.46 -16.50 -5.58
N LEU A 27 -9.68 -16.02 -5.34
CA LEU A 27 -10.48 -16.45 -4.20
C LEU A 27 -11.44 -17.60 -4.55
N GLY A 28 -11.48 -17.99 -5.82
CA GLY A 28 -12.42 -18.99 -6.31
C GLY A 28 -13.71 -18.35 -6.83
N GLY A 29 -14.49 -19.12 -7.60
CA GLY A 29 -15.77 -18.66 -8.13
C GLY A 29 -15.69 -17.46 -9.09
N GLY A 30 -14.51 -17.17 -9.63
CA GLY A 30 -14.30 -16.01 -10.49
C GLY A 30 -14.00 -14.72 -9.73
N TRP A 31 -13.82 -14.79 -8.41
CA TRP A 31 -13.49 -13.64 -7.58
C TRP A 31 -11.98 -13.49 -7.45
N THR A 32 -11.50 -12.25 -7.51
CA THR A 32 -10.07 -11.93 -7.45
C THR A 32 -9.84 -10.81 -6.48
N LYS A 33 -8.80 -10.94 -5.66
CA LYS A 33 -8.37 -9.90 -4.72
C LYS A 33 -7.06 -9.30 -5.18
N TRP A 34 -7.05 -7.99 -5.35
CA TRP A 34 -5.86 -7.22 -5.68
C TRP A 34 -5.40 -6.47 -4.44
N THR A 35 -4.13 -6.60 -4.10
CA THR A 35 -3.53 -5.85 -2.99
C THR A 35 -2.40 -5.00 -3.53
N THR A 36 -2.51 -3.70 -3.36
CA THR A 36 -1.48 -2.72 -3.73
C THR A 36 -0.84 -2.18 -2.46
N ARG A 37 0.47 -2.38 -2.32
CA ARG A 37 1.26 -1.83 -1.21
C ARG A 37 2.20 -0.79 -1.77
N SER A 38 2.15 0.41 -1.21
CA SER A 38 2.99 1.53 -1.65
C SER A 38 3.71 2.10 -0.45
N ILE A 39 5.04 2.19 -0.55
CA ILE A 39 5.87 2.81 0.49
C ILE A 39 6.19 4.22 0.07
N TYR A 40 5.95 5.16 0.97
CA TYR A 40 6.22 6.58 0.78
C TYR A 40 7.22 7.09 1.79
N LEU A 41 8.00 8.07 1.37
CA LEU A 41 8.86 8.86 2.24
C LEU A 41 8.17 10.20 2.52
N ARG A 42 8.03 10.55 3.79
CA ARG A 42 7.46 11.83 4.20
C ARG A 42 8.58 12.87 4.31
N GLY A 43 8.74 13.70 3.29
CA GLY A 43 9.69 14.79 3.29
C GLY A 43 11.13 14.35 3.47
N LYS A 44 12.00 15.26 3.94
CA LYS A 44 13.45 15.06 3.99
C LYS A 44 13.96 14.31 5.22
N LYS A 45 13.10 14.02 6.21
CA LYS A 45 13.54 13.46 7.50
C LYS A 45 13.39 11.95 7.64
N GLY A 46 13.09 11.26 6.55
CA GLY A 46 13.14 9.81 6.55
C GLY A 46 12.03 9.08 7.26
N ASP A 47 10.86 9.70 7.44
CA ASP A 47 9.69 9.00 7.94
C ASP A 47 9.09 8.18 6.80
N TYR A 48 9.05 6.87 6.97
CA TYR A 48 8.47 5.97 5.98
C TYR A 48 7.08 5.54 6.41
N TRP A 49 6.18 5.41 5.44
CA TRP A 49 4.83 4.95 5.70
C TRP A 49 4.31 4.12 4.54
N MET A 50 3.39 3.22 4.86
CA MET A 50 2.81 2.29 3.89
C MET A 50 1.35 2.64 3.66
N HIS A 51 0.95 2.69 2.39
CA HIS A 51 -0.44 2.74 1.98
C HIS A 51 -0.80 1.36 1.41
N VAL A 52 -1.83 0.74 1.95
CA VAL A 52 -2.33 -0.55 1.49
C VAL A 52 -3.74 -0.38 0.96
N GLU A 53 -3.96 -0.81 -0.27
CA GLU A 53 -5.27 -0.82 -0.90
C GLU A 53 -5.60 -2.25 -1.31
N LYS A 54 -6.73 -2.77 -0.82
CA LYS A 54 -7.22 -4.10 -1.16
C LYS A 54 -8.55 -3.97 -1.87
N VAL A 55 -8.66 -4.57 -3.05
CA VAL A 55 -9.86 -4.54 -3.87
C VAL A 55 -10.23 -5.96 -4.24
N VAL A 56 -11.46 -6.35 -3.98
CA VAL A 56 -12.01 -7.64 -4.40
C VAL A 56 -13.00 -7.38 -5.52
N VAL A 57 -12.82 -8.08 -6.63
CA VAL A 57 -13.71 -7.99 -7.81
C VAL A 57 -14.33 -9.35 -8.07
N ASP A 58 -15.56 -9.34 -8.57
CA ASP A 58 -16.26 -10.54 -8.99
C ASP A 58 -15.89 -10.91 -10.45
N ARG A 59 -16.52 -11.93 -11.00
CA ARG A 59 -16.23 -12.40 -12.36
C ARG A 59 -16.58 -11.38 -13.44
N ASP A 60 -17.44 -10.41 -13.13
CA ASP A 60 -17.82 -9.33 -14.05
C ASP A 60 -16.95 -8.09 -13.85
N ALA A 61 -15.86 -8.20 -13.08
CA ALA A 61 -14.95 -7.12 -12.73
C ALA A 61 -15.62 -5.99 -11.93
N SER A 62 -16.73 -6.28 -11.24
CA SER A 62 -17.38 -5.34 -10.34
C SER A 62 -16.73 -5.41 -8.96
N ILE A 63 -16.49 -4.25 -8.36
CA ILE A 63 -15.90 -4.16 -7.03
C ILE A 63 -16.93 -4.60 -6.00
N VAL A 64 -16.64 -5.66 -5.24
CA VAL A 64 -17.52 -6.19 -4.21
C VAL A 64 -17.01 -5.87 -2.80
N ASP A 65 -15.74 -5.53 -2.65
CA ASP A 65 -15.16 -5.10 -1.39
C ASP A 65 -13.93 -4.24 -1.64
N LYS A 66 -13.72 -3.24 -0.79
CA LYS A 66 -12.56 -2.36 -0.88
C LYS A 66 -12.10 -1.99 0.53
N GLN A 67 -10.80 -2.13 0.78
CA GLN A 67 -10.16 -1.70 2.01
C GLN A 67 -9.00 -0.78 1.67
N ASP A 68 -8.78 0.23 2.51
CA ASP A 68 -7.77 1.25 2.28
C ASP A 68 -7.28 1.74 3.64
N TYR A 69 -5.99 1.56 3.92
CA TYR A 69 -5.42 1.97 5.20
C TYR A 69 -3.95 2.30 5.07
N CYS A 70 -3.43 3.04 6.05
CA CYS A 70 -2.04 3.47 6.11
C CYS A 70 -1.46 3.17 7.49
N TYR A 71 -0.14 2.95 7.52
CA TYR A 71 0.59 2.81 8.78
C TYR A 71 2.05 3.20 8.60
N ILE A 72 2.70 3.57 9.70
CA ILE A 72 4.11 3.96 9.68
C ILE A 72 4.97 2.69 9.66
N VAL A 73 6.04 2.71 8.87
CA VAL A 73 6.99 1.60 8.78
C VAL A 73 8.40 2.10 9.10
N GLU A 74 9.23 1.21 9.65
CA GLU A 74 10.62 1.50 9.95
C GLU A 74 11.50 1.29 8.73
N GLU A 75 12.64 1.95 8.68
CA GLU A 75 13.60 1.85 7.59
C GLU A 75 14.00 0.41 7.28
N GLU A 76 14.20 -0.40 8.31
CA GLU A 76 14.54 -1.81 8.13
C GLU A 76 13.48 -2.56 7.35
N TYR A 77 12.20 -2.30 7.62
CA TYR A 77 11.09 -2.89 6.88
C TYR A 77 11.14 -2.47 5.41
N VAL A 78 11.47 -1.22 5.14
CA VAL A 78 11.58 -0.71 3.76
C VAL A 78 12.62 -1.49 2.98
N ARG A 79 13.78 -1.80 3.59
CA ARG A 79 14.82 -2.60 2.96
C ARG A 79 14.34 -4.01 2.63
N ILE A 80 13.64 -4.65 3.56
CA ILE A 80 13.08 -5.98 3.37
C ILE A 80 12.05 -5.98 2.26
N PHE A 81 11.16 -4.99 2.25
CA PHE A 81 10.14 -4.84 1.21
C PHE A 81 10.78 -4.70 -0.17
N ASN A 82 11.78 -3.85 -0.31
CA ASN A 82 12.48 -3.65 -1.58
C ASN A 82 13.16 -4.94 -2.05
N LYS A 83 13.80 -5.66 -1.14
CA LYS A 83 14.48 -6.90 -1.46
C LYS A 83 13.52 -7.99 -1.92
N ASN A 84 12.36 -8.12 -1.27
CA ASN A 84 11.38 -9.15 -1.58
C ASN A 84 10.61 -8.87 -2.87
N THR A 85 10.58 -7.63 -3.34
CA THR A 85 9.86 -7.25 -4.56
C THR A 85 10.76 -7.19 -5.79
N GLU A 86 12.06 -7.35 -5.63
CA GLU A 86 13.03 -7.43 -6.72
C GLU A 86 13.16 -8.87 -7.19
N THR A 87 12.26 -9.29 -8.03
CA THR A 87 12.36 -10.61 -8.67
C THR A 87 12.48 -10.49 -10.16
#